data_36055f348ea8483c3c801e41fbfe9e5e
#
_entry.id   36055f348ea8483c3c801e41fbfe9e5e
#
_cell.length_a   1.000
_cell.length_b   1.000
_cell.length_c   1.000
_cell.angle_alpha   90.00
_cell.angle_beta   90.00
_cell.angle_gamma   90.00
#
_symmetry.space_group_name_H-M   'P 1'
#
loop_
_entity.id
_entity.type
_entity.pdbx_description
1 polymer ?
#
loop_
_entity_poly.entity_id
_entity_poly.type
_entity_poly.pdbx_seq_one_letter_code
_entity_poly.pdbx_strand_id
1 'polypeptide(L)'
;HTQRRRQRQMCIRDRDVYKEISDIFPFHASISAEVVGETAEEMLDMAEDLIDIGPNITIKVPCTPQGLKACKELSEDEVNVNVTLIFSAAQAILASKAGATYVSPFVGRVFDQSFDGIGLIEEISDIFATHGAKTQVLAASIRECYQVAQAFKVGADICTIPSKVFEKMFTHVLTDKGLEIFDKDWKKLQSELGTT
;
A
#
# COMPACT_ATOMS: atom_id res chain seq x y z
N HIS A 1 11.97 -5.24 -30.09
CA HIS A 1 12.47 -3.84 -30.01
C HIS A 1 11.38 -2.82 -29.60
N THR A 2 10.15 -2.95 -30.07
CA THR A 2 9.06 -1.97 -29.82
C THR A 2 8.50 -2.06 -28.39
N GLN A 3 8.44 -3.24 -27.83
CA GLN A 3 7.92 -3.48 -26.47
C GLN A 3 8.90 -2.97 -25.41
N ARG A 4 10.21 -3.24 -25.54
CA ARG A 4 11.27 -2.68 -24.69
C ARG A 4 11.33 -1.14 -24.75
N ARG A 5 11.07 -0.55 -25.90
CA ARG A 5 11.05 0.90 -26.09
C ARG A 5 9.84 1.55 -25.39
N ARG A 6 8.67 0.90 -25.40
CA ARG A 6 7.47 1.34 -24.68
C ARG A 6 7.64 1.19 -23.16
N GLN A 7 8.24 0.10 -22.71
CA GLN A 7 8.56 -0.11 -21.28
C GLN A 7 9.55 0.97 -20.78
N ARG A 8 10.63 1.24 -21.52
CA ARG A 8 11.57 2.32 -21.16
C ARG A 8 10.92 3.71 -21.12
N GLN A 9 10.03 4.03 -22.06
CA GLN A 9 9.31 5.31 -22.05
C GLN A 9 8.31 5.41 -20.89
N MET A 10 7.67 4.31 -20.50
CA MET A 10 6.80 4.24 -19.33
C MET A 10 7.64 4.44 -18.04
N CYS A 11 8.77 3.76 -17.91
CA CYS A 11 9.68 3.90 -16.77
C CYS A 11 10.22 5.34 -16.59
N ILE A 12 10.55 6.05 -17.66
CA ILE A 12 11.03 7.44 -17.57
C ILE A 12 9.92 8.36 -17.04
N ARG A 13 8.69 8.19 -17.49
CA ARG A 13 7.54 8.99 -17.04
C ARG A 13 7.17 8.69 -15.60
N ASP A 14 7.25 7.41 -15.22
CA ASP A 14 6.99 6.97 -13.85
C ASP A 14 8.10 7.48 -12.90
N ARG A 15 9.36 7.50 -13.33
CA ARG A 15 10.48 8.04 -12.56
C ARG A 15 10.28 9.51 -12.19
N ASP A 16 9.86 10.35 -13.15
CA ASP A 16 9.61 11.77 -12.89
C ASP A 16 8.49 11.94 -11.86
N VAL A 17 7.42 11.13 -11.93
CA VAL A 17 6.33 11.13 -10.97
C VAL A 17 6.81 10.68 -9.59
N TYR A 18 7.59 9.60 -9.49
CA TYR A 18 8.14 9.14 -8.22
C TYR A 18 9.05 10.18 -7.58
N LYS A 19 9.85 10.88 -8.39
CA LYS A 19 10.70 11.97 -7.91
C LYS A 19 9.88 13.14 -7.38
N GLU A 20 8.86 13.57 -8.11
CA GLU A 20 7.96 14.65 -7.66
C GLU A 20 7.26 14.27 -6.34
N ILE A 21 6.77 13.03 -6.21
CA ILE A 21 6.17 12.53 -4.97
C ILE A 21 7.21 12.48 -3.84
N SER A 22 8.43 12.02 -4.11
CA SER A 22 9.50 11.93 -3.13
C SER A 22 9.93 13.32 -2.61
N ASP A 23 9.92 14.33 -3.48
CA ASP A 23 10.24 15.71 -3.12
C ASP A 23 9.15 16.35 -2.23
N ILE A 24 7.89 15.92 -2.38
CA ILE A 24 6.75 16.42 -1.58
C ILE A 24 6.70 15.75 -0.20
N PHE A 25 6.98 14.45 -0.14
CA PHE A 25 6.85 13.66 1.09
C PHE A 25 8.20 13.47 1.77
N PRO A 26 8.30 13.78 3.08
CA PRO A 26 9.57 13.64 3.82
C PRO A 26 10.00 12.16 3.92
N PHE A 27 11.28 11.95 4.24
CA PHE A 27 12.00 10.67 4.29
C PHE A 27 11.33 9.50 5.06
N HIS A 28 10.21 9.74 5.74
CA HIS A 28 9.47 8.73 6.51
C HIS A 28 8.35 8.05 5.72
N ALA A 29 8.02 8.55 4.53
CA ALA A 29 6.97 7.96 3.70
C ALA A 29 7.59 6.97 2.72
N SER A 30 7.19 5.69 2.80
CA SER A 30 7.59 4.68 1.83
C SER A 30 6.81 4.85 0.53
N ILE A 31 7.52 4.98 -0.59
CA ILE A 31 6.95 5.10 -1.93
C ILE A 31 7.23 3.81 -2.69
N SER A 32 6.19 2.99 -2.92
CA SER A 32 6.34 1.75 -3.67
C SER A 32 6.40 2.00 -5.16
N ALA A 33 7.55 1.70 -5.77
CA ALA A 33 7.79 1.77 -7.21
C ALA A 33 7.83 0.36 -7.81
N GLU A 34 6.88 0.05 -8.71
CA GLU A 34 6.71 -1.29 -9.26
C GLU A 34 7.67 -1.54 -10.43
N VAL A 35 8.41 -2.64 -10.33
CA VAL A 35 9.24 -3.16 -11.42
C VAL A 35 8.55 -4.37 -12.07
N VAL A 36 8.75 -4.51 -13.37
CA VAL A 36 8.20 -5.61 -14.15
C VAL A 36 9.32 -6.31 -14.95
N GLY A 37 9.29 -7.63 -14.99
CA GLY A 37 10.25 -8.44 -15.72
C GLY A 37 9.87 -9.91 -15.68
N GLU A 38 10.35 -10.69 -16.63
CA GLU A 38 10.18 -12.14 -16.65
C GLU A 38 11.24 -12.83 -15.79
N THR A 39 12.38 -12.16 -15.57
CA THR A 39 13.52 -12.64 -14.79
C THR A 39 13.84 -11.72 -13.63
N ALA A 40 14.53 -12.24 -12.62
CA ALA A 40 15.01 -11.45 -11.49
C ALA A 40 15.97 -10.35 -11.97
N GLU A 41 16.88 -10.68 -12.88
CA GLU A 41 17.85 -9.74 -13.45
C GLU A 41 17.16 -8.54 -14.12
N GLU A 42 16.11 -8.76 -14.94
CA GLU A 42 15.35 -7.67 -15.54
C GLU A 42 14.67 -6.75 -14.49
N MET A 43 14.19 -7.33 -13.37
CA MET A 43 13.59 -6.56 -12.27
C MET A 43 14.66 -5.78 -11.50
N LEU A 44 15.84 -6.35 -11.29
CA LEU A 44 16.98 -5.69 -10.63
C LEU A 44 17.51 -4.51 -11.45
N ASP A 45 17.70 -4.72 -12.76
CA ASP A 45 18.11 -3.64 -13.69
C ASP A 45 17.14 -2.45 -13.66
N MET A 46 15.82 -2.71 -13.54
CA MET A 46 14.83 -1.64 -13.41
C MET A 46 14.87 -0.99 -12.02
N ALA A 47 15.15 -1.78 -10.98
CA ALA A 47 15.20 -1.29 -9.61
C ALA A 47 16.34 -0.29 -9.39
N GLU A 48 17.51 -0.50 -10.00
CA GLU A 48 18.67 0.41 -9.92
C GLU A 48 18.28 1.84 -10.28
N ASP A 49 17.58 2.04 -11.42
CA ASP A 49 17.13 3.35 -11.88
C ASP A 49 16.13 4.02 -10.91
N LEU A 50 15.39 3.25 -10.11
CA LEU A 50 14.36 3.74 -9.19
C LEU A 50 14.94 4.03 -7.80
N ILE A 51 15.86 3.21 -7.31
CA ILE A 51 16.52 3.38 -6.00
C ILE A 51 17.25 4.72 -5.93
N ASP A 52 17.88 5.14 -7.03
CA ASP A 52 18.58 6.42 -7.14
C ASP A 52 17.70 7.66 -6.97
N ILE A 53 16.37 7.52 -6.98
CA ILE A 53 15.43 8.63 -6.76
C ILE A 53 15.50 9.14 -5.33
N GLY A 54 15.63 8.24 -4.35
CA GLY A 54 15.72 8.61 -2.95
C GLY A 54 15.59 7.44 -1.97
N PRO A 55 16.00 7.65 -0.72
CA PRO A 55 16.03 6.59 0.30
C PRO A 55 14.65 6.11 0.76
N ASN A 56 13.59 6.80 0.40
CA ASN A 56 12.21 6.45 0.70
C ASN A 56 11.53 5.60 -0.39
N ILE A 57 12.27 5.25 -1.44
CA ILE A 57 11.79 4.34 -2.47
C ILE A 57 11.79 2.90 -1.95
N THR A 58 10.69 2.22 -2.16
CA THR A 58 10.50 0.80 -1.90
C THR A 58 10.25 0.10 -3.23
N ILE A 59 11.08 -0.87 -3.58
CA ILE A 59 10.90 -1.61 -4.84
C ILE A 59 9.76 -2.60 -4.69
N LYS A 60 8.83 -2.59 -5.64
CA LYS A 60 7.66 -3.47 -5.61
C LYS A 60 7.79 -4.56 -6.69
N VAL A 61 7.81 -5.81 -6.25
CA VAL A 61 8.00 -7.00 -7.10
C VAL A 61 6.80 -7.95 -6.98
N PRO A 62 6.46 -8.71 -8.03
CA PRO A 62 5.39 -9.71 -7.96
C PRO A 62 5.79 -10.93 -7.14
N CYS A 63 4.82 -11.60 -6.50
CA CYS A 63 5.02 -12.86 -5.79
C CYS A 63 5.17 -14.03 -6.77
N THR A 64 6.30 -14.08 -7.46
CA THR A 64 6.72 -15.16 -8.36
C THR A 64 8.09 -15.67 -7.95
N PRO A 65 8.55 -16.85 -8.40
CA PRO A 65 9.89 -17.32 -8.11
C PRO A 65 10.99 -16.31 -8.48
N GLN A 66 10.85 -15.62 -9.60
CA GLN A 66 11.80 -14.58 -10.05
C GLN A 66 11.68 -13.31 -9.23
N GLY A 67 10.45 -12.86 -8.90
CA GLY A 67 10.23 -11.70 -8.02
C GLY A 67 10.75 -11.94 -6.60
N LEU A 68 10.62 -13.16 -6.06
CA LEU A 68 11.17 -13.49 -4.75
C LEU A 68 12.70 -13.58 -4.76
N LYS A 69 13.31 -14.01 -5.88
CA LYS A 69 14.75 -13.96 -6.07
C LYS A 69 15.24 -12.51 -6.09
N ALA A 70 14.61 -11.63 -6.86
CA ALA A 70 14.92 -10.20 -6.85
C ALA A 70 14.70 -9.57 -5.46
N CYS A 71 13.61 -9.94 -4.77
CA CYS A 71 13.36 -9.49 -3.40
C CYS A 71 14.51 -9.83 -2.45
N LYS A 72 15.01 -11.05 -2.53
CA LYS A 72 16.12 -11.50 -1.69
C LYS A 72 17.39 -10.69 -1.94
N GLU A 73 17.80 -10.51 -3.19
CA GLU A 73 18.98 -9.75 -3.58
C GLU A 73 18.86 -8.28 -3.12
N LEU A 74 17.71 -7.61 -3.40
CA LEU A 74 17.45 -6.24 -2.95
C LEU A 74 17.46 -6.09 -1.43
N SER A 75 16.91 -7.06 -0.70
CA SER A 75 16.89 -7.01 0.76
C SER A 75 18.26 -7.24 1.40
N GLU A 76 19.15 -8.00 0.76
CA GLU A 76 20.54 -8.17 1.16
C GLU A 76 21.35 -6.87 0.98
N ASP A 77 20.96 -6.02 0.03
CA ASP A 77 21.48 -4.67 -0.20
C ASP A 77 20.75 -3.57 0.61
N GLU A 78 19.97 -3.96 1.63
CA GLU A 78 19.21 -3.07 2.54
C GLU A 78 18.15 -2.22 1.83
N VAL A 79 17.73 -2.60 0.63
CA VAL A 79 16.63 -1.96 -0.10
C VAL A 79 15.30 -2.47 0.42
N ASN A 80 14.36 -1.56 0.72
CA ASN A 80 13.02 -1.93 1.10
C ASN A 80 12.27 -2.56 -0.07
N VAL A 81 11.62 -3.71 0.16
CA VAL A 81 10.89 -4.43 -0.88
C VAL A 81 9.45 -4.69 -0.46
N ASN A 82 8.52 -4.39 -1.38
CA ASN A 82 7.11 -4.70 -1.26
C ASN A 82 6.76 -5.84 -2.23
N VAL A 83 6.51 -7.03 -1.70
CA VAL A 83 6.07 -8.16 -2.52
C VAL A 83 4.56 -8.09 -2.73
N THR A 84 4.15 -7.91 -3.98
CA THR A 84 2.76 -7.73 -4.39
C THR A 84 2.15 -8.99 -5.02
N LEU A 85 0.84 -8.93 -5.33
CA LEU A 85 0.06 -10.06 -5.86
C LEU A 85 0.05 -11.26 -4.91
N ILE A 86 -0.15 -10.99 -3.64
CA ILE A 86 -0.33 -12.01 -2.61
C ILE A 86 -1.82 -12.37 -2.51
N PHE A 87 -2.12 -13.66 -2.63
CA PHE A 87 -3.47 -14.23 -2.59
C PHE A 87 -3.60 -15.42 -1.63
N SER A 88 -2.51 -15.77 -0.91
CA SER A 88 -2.51 -16.81 0.11
C SER A 88 -1.46 -16.54 1.19
N ALA A 89 -1.67 -17.07 2.39
CA ALA A 89 -0.71 -16.97 3.49
C ALA A 89 0.62 -17.67 3.14
N ALA A 90 0.59 -18.76 2.37
CA ALA A 90 1.80 -19.43 1.90
C ALA A 90 2.69 -18.51 1.05
N GLN A 91 2.10 -17.70 0.17
CA GLN A 91 2.84 -16.69 -0.60
C GLN A 91 3.44 -15.62 0.30
N ALA A 92 2.70 -15.15 1.31
CA ALA A 92 3.20 -14.16 2.27
C ALA A 92 4.38 -14.69 3.10
N ILE A 93 4.32 -15.97 3.51
CA ILE A 93 5.43 -16.64 4.20
C ILE A 93 6.68 -16.67 3.31
N LEU A 94 6.56 -17.07 2.05
CA LEU A 94 7.70 -17.11 1.11
C LEU A 94 8.29 -15.70 0.91
N ALA A 95 7.46 -14.68 0.74
CA ALA A 95 7.89 -13.30 0.61
C ALA A 95 8.62 -12.80 1.86
N SER A 96 8.08 -13.07 3.05
CA SER A 96 8.74 -12.74 4.32
C SER A 96 10.11 -13.42 4.48
N LYS A 97 10.21 -14.71 4.10
CA LYS A 97 11.48 -15.45 4.12
C LYS A 97 12.49 -14.97 3.05
N ALA A 98 12.02 -14.35 1.98
CA ALA A 98 12.87 -13.68 0.99
C ALA A 98 13.36 -12.28 1.45
N GLY A 99 12.96 -11.80 2.62
CA GLY A 99 13.39 -10.52 3.18
C GLY A 99 12.46 -9.33 2.85
N ALA A 100 11.23 -9.59 2.40
CA ALA A 100 10.28 -8.52 2.11
C ALA A 100 10.05 -7.61 3.33
N THR A 101 10.10 -6.29 3.11
CA THR A 101 9.69 -5.28 4.10
C THR A 101 8.17 -5.27 4.24
N TYR A 102 7.47 -5.36 3.10
CA TYR A 102 6.02 -5.39 3.01
C TYR A 102 5.53 -6.58 2.18
N VAL A 103 4.41 -7.16 2.57
CA VAL A 103 3.61 -8.05 1.72
C VAL A 103 2.29 -7.39 1.42
N SER A 104 1.84 -7.42 0.16
CA SER A 104 0.61 -6.78 -0.27
C SER A 104 -0.46 -7.81 -0.67
N PRO A 105 -1.21 -8.40 0.28
CA PRO A 105 -2.38 -9.22 -0.01
C PRO A 105 -3.53 -8.39 -0.59
N PHE A 106 -4.17 -8.92 -1.65
CA PHE A 106 -5.15 -8.20 -2.46
C PHE A 106 -6.59 -8.46 -2.01
N VAL A 107 -7.03 -7.77 -0.97
CA VAL A 107 -8.36 -7.89 -0.35
C VAL A 107 -9.49 -7.83 -1.38
N GLY A 108 -9.55 -6.76 -2.18
CA GLY A 108 -10.64 -6.57 -3.14
C GLY A 108 -10.69 -7.63 -4.24
N ARG A 109 -9.53 -8.05 -4.78
CA ARG A 109 -9.49 -9.12 -5.79
C ARG A 109 -9.88 -10.49 -5.24
N VAL A 110 -9.58 -10.76 -3.98
CA VAL A 110 -10.03 -11.99 -3.30
C VAL A 110 -11.54 -11.99 -3.17
N PHE A 111 -12.15 -10.87 -2.78
CA PHE A 111 -13.61 -10.73 -2.76
C PHE A 111 -14.25 -10.88 -4.15
N ASP A 112 -13.62 -10.42 -5.23
CA ASP A 112 -14.11 -10.61 -6.60
C ASP A 112 -14.26 -12.09 -6.98
N GLN A 113 -13.49 -12.97 -6.34
CA GLN A 113 -13.56 -14.42 -6.52
C GLN A 113 -14.43 -15.12 -5.47
N SER A 114 -15.20 -14.37 -4.69
CA SER A 114 -16.07 -14.87 -3.61
C SER A 114 -15.31 -15.56 -2.47
N PHE A 115 -14.04 -15.20 -2.25
CA PHE A 115 -13.26 -15.63 -1.09
C PHE A 115 -13.18 -14.51 -0.06
N ASP A 116 -12.80 -14.84 1.17
CA ASP A 116 -12.66 -13.87 2.26
C ASP A 116 -11.30 -13.16 2.24
N GLY A 117 -11.31 -11.93 1.70
CA GLY A 117 -10.09 -11.09 1.64
C GLY A 117 -9.66 -10.53 3.00
N ILE A 118 -10.58 -10.35 3.95
CA ILE A 118 -10.24 -9.90 5.31
C ILE A 118 -9.68 -11.07 6.12
N GLY A 119 -10.26 -12.26 6.00
CA GLY A 119 -9.71 -13.48 6.61
C GLY A 119 -8.30 -13.81 6.12
N LEU A 120 -7.95 -13.50 4.86
CA LEU A 120 -6.57 -13.61 4.37
C LEU A 120 -5.60 -12.67 5.11
N ILE A 121 -6.02 -11.42 5.40
CA ILE A 121 -5.21 -10.48 6.20
C ILE A 121 -5.00 -11.03 7.60
N GLU A 122 -6.08 -11.49 8.25
CA GLU A 122 -6.05 -12.07 9.61
C GLU A 122 -5.08 -13.25 9.68
N GLU A 123 -5.21 -14.22 8.76
CA GLU A 123 -4.34 -15.39 8.69
C GLU A 123 -2.86 -15.00 8.56
N ILE A 124 -2.53 -14.07 7.68
CA ILE A 124 -1.14 -13.61 7.48
C ILE A 124 -0.63 -12.89 8.73
N SER A 125 -1.43 -12.00 9.31
CA SER A 125 -1.06 -11.21 10.50
C SER A 125 -0.81 -12.11 11.71
N ASP A 126 -1.67 -13.10 11.94
CA ASP A 126 -1.52 -14.08 13.01
C ASP A 126 -0.26 -14.93 12.85
N ILE A 127 0.03 -15.38 11.63
CA ILE A 127 1.25 -16.13 11.33
C ILE A 127 2.47 -15.28 11.60
N PHE A 128 2.50 -14.03 11.13
CA PHE A 128 3.63 -13.12 11.31
C PHE A 128 3.84 -12.77 12.78
N ALA A 129 2.77 -12.51 13.54
CA ALA A 129 2.83 -12.27 14.97
C ALA A 129 3.37 -13.50 15.73
N THR A 130 2.87 -14.71 15.42
CA THR A 130 3.29 -15.96 16.05
C THR A 130 4.78 -16.24 15.85
N HIS A 131 5.32 -15.91 14.69
CA HIS A 131 6.72 -16.18 14.35
C HIS A 131 7.66 -14.97 14.50
N GLY A 132 7.17 -13.84 15.00
CA GLY A 132 7.94 -12.61 15.18
C GLY A 132 8.52 -12.08 13.86
N ALA A 133 7.78 -12.21 12.76
CA ALA A 133 8.21 -11.70 11.46
C ALA A 133 8.28 -10.17 11.50
N LYS A 134 9.33 -9.61 10.89
CA LYS A 134 9.48 -8.13 10.77
C LYS A 134 8.72 -7.56 9.59
N THR A 135 8.31 -8.43 8.66
CA THR A 135 7.56 -8.06 7.45
C THR A 135 6.20 -7.51 7.83
N GLN A 136 5.84 -6.36 7.31
CA GLN A 136 4.56 -5.70 7.57
C GLN A 136 3.49 -6.13 6.55
N VAL A 137 2.25 -6.22 7.01
CA VAL A 137 1.08 -6.59 6.21
C VAL A 137 0.42 -5.34 5.66
N LEU A 138 0.48 -5.15 4.34
CA LEU A 138 -0.08 -4.03 3.62
C LEU A 138 -1.35 -4.49 2.89
N ALA A 139 -2.53 -4.24 3.46
CA ALA A 139 -3.79 -4.56 2.81
C ALA A 139 -3.97 -3.74 1.54
N ALA A 140 -3.99 -4.43 0.39
CA ALA A 140 -4.04 -3.81 -0.94
C ALA A 140 -5.37 -4.08 -1.65
N SER A 141 -5.60 -3.38 -2.77
CA SER A 141 -6.83 -3.52 -3.54
C SER A 141 -8.11 -3.20 -2.73
N ILE A 142 -8.03 -2.26 -1.81
CA ILE A 142 -9.17 -1.78 -1.02
C ILE A 142 -10.15 -1.04 -1.94
N ARG A 143 -11.45 -1.28 -1.78
CA ARG A 143 -12.50 -0.68 -2.61
C ARG A 143 -13.58 0.05 -1.82
N GLU A 144 -13.73 -0.26 -0.53
CA GLU A 144 -14.76 0.29 0.34
C GLU A 144 -14.20 0.69 1.69
N CYS A 145 -14.74 1.77 2.28
CA CYS A 145 -14.29 2.31 3.57
C CYS A 145 -14.32 1.25 4.69
N TYR A 146 -15.35 0.40 4.67
CA TYR A 146 -15.48 -0.62 5.69
C TYR A 146 -14.31 -1.62 5.65
N GLN A 147 -13.76 -1.93 4.47
CA GLN A 147 -12.61 -2.84 4.31
C GLN A 147 -11.36 -2.28 4.98
N VAL A 148 -11.18 -0.95 4.98
CA VAL A 148 -10.07 -0.29 5.69
C VAL A 148 -10.14 -0.61 7.18
N ALA A 149 -11.30 -0.35 7.80
CA ALA A 149 -11.49 -0.60 9.22
C ALA A 149 -11.34 -2.08 9.58
N GLN A 150 -11.88 -2.97 8.76
CA GLN A 150 -11.77 -4.42 8.99
C GLN A 150 -10.32 -4.90 8.82
N ALA A 151 -9.58 -4.43 7.82
CA ALA A 151 -8.18 -4.80 7.63
C ALA A 151 -7.30 -4.42 8.85
N PHE A 152 -7.43 -3.18 9.35
CA PHE A 152 -6.73 -2.77 10.57
C PHE A 152 -7.17 -3.54 11.82
N LYS A 153 -8.48 -3.86 11.94
CA LYS A 153 -9.01 -4.63 13.06
C LYS A 153 -8.37 -6.02 13.17
N VAL A 154 -8.07 -6.65 12.04
CA VAL A 154 -7.49 -8.00 11.98
C VAL A 154 -5.96 -8.00 11.82
N GLY A 155 -5.29 -6.86 12.01
CA GLY A 155 -3.85 -6.80 12.14
C GLY A 155 -3.08 -6.35 10.90
N ALA A 156 -3.72 -5.74 9.90
CA ALA A 156 -2.96 -5.05 8.85
C ALA A 156 -2.17 -3.87 9.46
N ASP A 157 -0.90 -3.74 9.10
CA ASP A 157 -0.06 -2.60 9.50
C ASP A 157 -0.35 -1.37 8.65
N ILE A 158 -0.67 -1.58 7.37
CA ILE A 158 -0.83 -0.54 6.35
C ILE A 158 -2.02 -0.89 5.44
N CYS A 159 -2.68 0.14 4.90
CA CYS A 159 -3.66 0.00 3.82
C CYS A 159 -3.32 0.92 2.65
N THR A 160 -3.32 0.40 1.43
CA THR A 160 -3.36 1.26 0.23
C THR A 160 -4.81 1.57 -0.12
N ILE A 161 -5.13 2.85 -0.15
CA ILE A 161 -6.52 3.31 -0.26
C ILE A 161 -6.64 4.20 -1.51
N PRO A 162 -7.51 3.86 -2.49
CA PRO A 162 -7.80 4.75 -3.61
C PRO A 162 -8.37 6.08 -3.12
N SER A 163 -8.01 7.20 -3.80
CA SER A 163 -8.46 8.55 -3.41
C SER A 163 -9.97 8.65 -3.17
N LYS A 164 -10.77 8.03 -4.04
CA LYS A 164 -12.23 8.00 -3.89
C LYS A 164 -12.71 7.29 -2.62
N VAL A 165 -12.00 6.26 -2.16
CA VAL A 165 -12.32 5.57 -0.90
C VAL A 165 -11.87 6.44 0.26
N PHE A 166 -10.70 7.05 0.17
CA PHE A 166 -10.18 7.97 1.19
C PHE A 166 -11.12 9.16 1.41
N GLU A 167 -11.60 9.80 0.35
CA GLU A 167 -12.59 10.90 0.43
C GLU A 167 -13.88 10.47 1.14
N LYS A 168 -14.39 9.27 0.84
CA LYS A 168 -15.58 8.71 1.51
C LYS A 168 -15.37 8.46 3.01
N MET A 169 -14.14 8.27 3.49
CA MET A 169 -13.87 8.04 4.92
C MET A 169 -14.21 9.25 5.78
N PHE A 170 -14.27 10.46 5.22
CA PHE A 170 -14.68 11.67 5.91
C PHE A 170 -16.21 11.85 5.96
N THR A 171 -16.94 11.11 5.13
CA THR A 171 -18.40 11.32 4.95
C THR A 171 -19.17 10.40 5.87
N HIS A 172 -19.97 11.00 6.77
CA HIS A 172 -20.87 10.25 7.65
C HIS A 172 -22.11 11.07 7.97
N VAL A 173 -23.29 10.51 7.73
CA VAL A 173 -24.57 11.19 7.92
C VAL A 173 -24.77 11.79 9.32
N LEU A 174 -24.23 11.12 10.35
CA LEU A 174 -24.32 11.63 11.73
C LEU A 174 -23.35 12.78 12.00
N THR A 175 -22.21 12.83 11.30
CA THR A 175 -21.28 13.96 11.36
C THR A 175 -21.95 15.22 10.78
N ASP A 176 -22.55 15.09 9.59
CA ASP A 176 -23.25 16.20 8.93
C ASP A 176 -24.38 16.72 9.81
N LYS A 177 -25.18 15.80 10.36
CA LYS A 177 -26.27 16.16 11.28
C LYS A 177 -25.79 16.78 12.59
N GLY A 178 -24.64 16.32 13.10
CA GLY A 178 -24.00 16.91 14.28
C GLY A 178 -23.52 18.33 14.01
N LEU A 179 -22.93 18.60 12.86
CA LEU A 179 -22.52 19.94 12.45
C LEU A 179 -23.72 20.90 12.31
N GLU A 180 -24.84 20.45 11.76
CA GLU A 180 -26.06 21.25 11.69
C GLU A 180 -26.60 21.64 13.09
N ILE A 181 -26.49 20.73 14.05
CA ILE A 181 -26.90 20.99 15.44
C ILE A 181 -25.95 22.03 16.06
N PHE A 182 -24.63 21.83 15.91
CA PHE A 182 -23.63 22.77 16.45
C PHE A 182 -23.80 24.18 15.85
N ASP A 183 -24.07 24.30 14.55
CA ASP A 183 -24.28 25.58 13.89
C ASP A 183 -25.54 26.28 14.44
N LYS A 184 -26.63 25.56 14.70
CA LYS A 184 -27.85 26.12 15.32
C LYS A 184 -27.59 26.60 16.74
N ASP A 185 -26.91 25.81 17.56
CA ASP A 185 -26.60 26.15 18.94
C ASP A 185 -25.67 27.35 18.99
N TRP A 186 -24.69 27.42 18.10
CA TRP A 186 -23.76 28.54 17.98
C TRP A 186 -24.49 29.84 17.60
N LYS A 187 -25.37 29.82 16.61
CA LYS A 187 -26.17 30.98 16.20
C LYS A 187 -27.07 31.46 17.33
N LYS A 188 -27.66 30.54 18.09
CA LYS A 188 -28.47 30.88 19.26
C LYS A 188 -27.64 31.59 20.32
N LEU A 189 -26.47 31.04 20.66
CA LEU A 189 -25.56 31.65 21.64
C LEU A 189 -25.09 33.03 21.21
N GLN A 190 -24.74 33.22 19.94
CA GLN A 190 -24.36 34.54 19.41
C GLN A 190 -25.51 35.57 19.55
N SER A 191 -26.75 35.16 19.29
CA SER A 191 -27.92 36.03 19.45
C SER A 191 -28.17 36.41 20.92
N GLU A 192 -27.94 35.52 21.86
CA GLU A 192 -28.08 35.74 23.29
C GLU A 192 -26.96 36.65 23.86
N LEU A 193 -25.77 36.58 23.31
CA LEU A 193 -24.60 37.39 23.72
C LEU A 193 -24.55 38.77 23.05
N GLY A 194 -25.50 39.12 22.15
CA GLY A 194 -25.55 40.39 21.47
C GLY A 194 -24.38 40.70 20.54
N THR A 195 -23.66 39.68 20.11
CA THR A 195 -22.56 39.76 19.14
C THR A 195 -23.13 39.48 17.73
N THR A 196 -23.57 40.51 17.04
CA THR A 196 -23.85 40.53 15.60
C THR A 196 -22.64 40.96 14.84
#